data_128121af6e1446b6c520c45dc5e5ff49
#
_entry.id   128121af6e1446b6c520c45dc5e5ff49
#
_cell.length_a   1.000
_cell.length_b   1.000
_cell.length_c   1.000
_cell.angle_alpha   90.00
_cell.angle_beta   90.00
_cell.angle_gamma   90.00
#
_symmetry.space_group_name_H-M   'P 1'
#
loop_
_entity.id
_entity.type
_entity.pdbx_description
1 polymer ?
#
loop_
_entity_poly.entity_id
_entity_poly.type
_entity_poly.pdbx_seq_one_letter_code
_entity_poly.pdbx_strand_id
1 'polypeptide(L)'
;MLTLHLRSLASELGLASRHGDIQWPVVAGWVGLVWYTTVTLVCSLGTYQIWKHCLQRPRKSTSATTPDAPHITAIRPVKGLEPHLYECLASTFRQDYPRDRLTVYFCISTKNDPAYPTLQKLVADFPHADARVYVEDDDPLLQPDHVPAYALGPNPKIRNMSRAYREAKGDIVWIIDCNVWVGKGVCGRMVDKLCGTGATPGRRYKFVHHLPVAVDMTGSESLRGEQETLLESYTNGDDASWERGDATATVLEHGTGPLATGGGRLEELFLSSSHAKMYTAINTVLIAPCIVGKSNMFRRSHLDYLTAPSAADPPHRRRNPGIDYFSDNICEDHLIGDLLWKSRVREEKELGERWGKHAMVFGDLAFQPVANMSVQSYVARRVRWLRVRKFTVLLATLVEPGTESIVCSCYGAWGVTTALAQLLAKKGYGFAEILSTWTAFWTFFGLSMAGWILVDWMVYIMLHSGQTVELDDDTPFFARPPTRSVTRRPFLHWLAAWLGREMLALPIWVWAFYGGVTVTWRDRRFRVGLDMKVREIVDGGNMASTIPGLSSSRSSALGSSQDRNKARRD
;
A
#
# COMPACT_ATOMS: atom_id res chain seq x y z
N MET A 1 -21.02 -34.36 -28.64
CA MET A 1 -21.96 -33.85 -27.61
C MET A 1 -21.60 -32.47 -27.09
N LEU A 2 -20.37 -32.21 -26.62
CA LEU A 2 -19.96 -30.91 -26.05
C LEU A 2 -20.14 -29.73 -27.03
N THR A 3 -19.77 -29.89 -28.30
CA THR A 3 -19.90 -28.88 -29.37
C THR A 3 -21.35 -28.52 -29.71
N LEU A 4 -22.26 -29.48 -29.69
CA LEU A 4 -23.69 -29.26 -29.89
C LEU A 4 -24.30 -28.51 -28.70
N HIS A 5 -23.92 -28.86 -27.47
CA HIS A 5 -24.35 -28.17 -26.24
C HIS A 5 -23.85 -26.71 -26.21
N LEU A 6 -22.59 -26.46 -26.57
CA LEU A 6 -22.03 -25.10 -26.66
C LEU A 6 -22.72 -24.24 -27.74
N ARG A 7 -23.06 -24.81 -28.90
CA ARG A 7 -23.82 -24.12 -29.94
C ARG A 7 -25.24 -23.81 -29.50
N SER A 8 -25.91 -24.74 -28.84
CA SER A 8 -27.24 -24.51 -28.25
C SER A 8 -27.22 -23.38 -27.23
N LEU A 9 -26.27 -23.41 -26.28
CA LEU A 9 -26.10 -22.39 -25.28
C LEU A 9 -25.77 -21.02 -25.90
N ALA A 10 -24.89 -20.97 -26.91
CA ALA A 10 -24.56 -19.75 -27.62
C ALA A 10 -25.78 -19.15 -28.32
N SER A 11 -26.64 -20.01 -28.91
CA SER A 11 -27.90 -19.58 -29.53
C SER A 11 -28.89 -19.06 -28.49
N GLU A 12 -29.04 -19.73 -27.34
CA GLU A 12 -29.91 -19.28 -26.26
C GLU A 12 -29.46 -17.92 -25.68
N LEU A 13 -28.16 -17.74 -25.45
CA LEU A 13 -27.59 -16.51 -24.96
C LEU A 13 -27.54 -15.38 -25.99
N GLY A 14 -27.92 -15.64 -27.25
CA GLY A 14 -27.92 -14.63 -28.30
C GLY A 14 -26.53 -14.28 -28.83
N LEU A 15 -25.52 -15.08 -28.57
CA LEU A 15 -24.14 -14.83 -28.96
C LEU A 15 -23.89 -14.97 -30.46
N ALA A 16 -24.79 -15.69 -31.19
CA ALA A 16 -24.72 -15.87 -32.62
C ALA A 16 -26.02 -15.42 -33.30
N SER A 17 -25.91 -14.83 -34.48
CA SER A 17 -27.04 -14.51 -35.36
C SER A 17 -27.65 -15.80 -35.96
N ARG A 18 -28.82 -15.66 -36.62
CA ARG A 18 -29.43 -16.79 -37.39
C ARG A 18 -28.52 -17.35 -38.47
N HIS A 19 -27.56 -16.56 -38.96
CA HIS A 19 -26.55 -16.96 -39.95
C HIS A 19 -25.24 -17.47 -39.36
N GLY A 20 -25.15 -17.59 -38.02
CA GLY A 20 -23.95 -18.08 -37.30
C GLY A 20 -22.91 -17.01 -36.99
N ASP A 21 -23.15 -15.76 -37.37
CA ASP A 21 -22.21 -14.66 -37.07
C ASP A 21 -22.25 -14.27 -35.57
N ILE A 22 -21.09 -14.04 -35.00
CA ILE A 22 -20.95 -13.63 -33.59
C ILE A 22 -21.46 -12.19 -33.39
N GLN A 23 -22.38 -12.03 -32.47
CA GLN A 23 -22.90 -10.71 -32.07
C GLN A 23 -22.04 -10.08 -30.99
N TRP A 24 -20.93 -9.44 -31.35
CA TRP A 24 -19.97 -8.84 -30.45
C TRP A 24 -20.56 -7.91 -29.40
N PRO A 25 -21.56 -7.03 -29.69
CA PRO A 25 -22.19 -6.19 -28.65
C PRO A 25 -22.87 -7.01 -27.55
N VAL A 26 -23.46 -8.15 -27.87
CA VAL A 26 -24.11 -9.05 -26.91
C VAL A 26 -23.08 -9.83 -26.09
N VAL A 27 -21.99 -10.27 -26.75
CA VAL A 27 -20.85 -10.90 -26.06
C VAL A 27 -20.27 -9.92 -25.04
N ALA A 28 -19.99 -8.69 -25.45
CA ALA A 28 -19.52 -7.64 -24.55
C ALA A 28 -20.53 -7.35 -23.44
N GLY A 29 -21.82 -7.36 -23.74
CA GLY A 29 -22.90 -7.23 -22.76
C GLY A 29 -22.87 -8.32 -21.68
N TRP A 30 -22.72 -9.59 -22.07
CA TRP A 30 -22.59 -10.68 -21.11
C TRP A 30 -21.33 -10.58 -20.26
N VAL A 31 -20.19 -10.26 -20.87
CA VAL A 31 -18.93 -10.03 -20.12
C VAL A 31 -19.12 -8.91 -19.11
N GLY A 32 -19.71 -7.78 -19.53
CA GLY A 32 -19.98 -6.64 -18.65
C GLY A 32 -20.93 -6.98 -17.52
N LEU A 33 -22.02 -7.73 -17.78
CA LEU A 33 -23.00 -8.13 -16.77
C LEU A 33 -22.40 -9.08 -15.73
N VAL A 34 -21.65 -10.08 -16.19
CA VAL A 34 -20.93 -11.01 -15.29
C VAL A 34 -19.92 -10.27 -14.45
N TRP A 35 -19.17 -9.35 -15.06
CA TRP A 35 -18.20 -8.52 -14.34
C TRP A 35 -18.87 -7.65 -13.28
N TYR A 36 -19.91 -6.88 -13.64
CA TYR A 36 -20.68 -6.06 -12.73
C TYR A 36 -21.20 -6.86 -11.53
N THR A 37 -21.81 -8.01 -11.81
CA THR A 37 -22.36 -8.90 -10.78
C THR A 37 -21.25 -9.40 -9.84
N THR A 38 -20.12 -9.84 -10.41
CA THR A 38 -18.97 -10.33 -9.63
C THR A 38 -18.40 -9.23 -8.74
N VAL A 39 -18.16 -8.03 -9.28
CA VAL A 39 -17.64 -6.89 -8.50
C VAL A 39 -18.62 -6.50 -7.41
N THR A 40 -19.93 -6.44 -7.70
CA THR A 40 -20.96 -6.13 -6.71
C THR A 40 -20.97 -7.16 -5.57
N LEU A 41 -20.90 -8.46 -5.87
CA LEU A 41 -20.84 -9.51 -4.86
C LEU A 41 -19.56 -9.42 -4.00
N VAL A 42 -18.41 -9.21 -4.63
CA VAL A 42 -17.13 -9.05 -3.93
C VAL A 42 -17.16 -7.83 -3.01
N CYS A 43 -17.62 -6.67 -3.52
CA CYS A 43 -17.74 -5.46 -2.71
C CYS A 43 -18.76 -5.60 -1.57
N SER A 44 -19.88 -6.31 -1.81
CA SER A 44 -20.87 -6.61 -0.77
C SER A 44 -20.29 -7.48 0.34
N LEU A 45 -19.48 -8.49 -0.01
CA LEU A 45 -18.75 -9.30 0.97
C LEU A 45 -17.79 -8.44 1.80
N GLY A 46 -17.01 -7.57 1.14
CA GLY A 46 -16.09 -6.68 1.84
C GLY A 46 -16.82 -5.70 2.78
N THR A 47 -17.91 -5.11 2.32
CA THR A 47 -18.78 -4.23 3.13
C THR A 47 -19.37 -4.99 4.34
N TYR A 48 -19.86 -6.21 4.14
CA TYR A 48 -20.35 -7.04 5.23
C TYR A 48 -19.28 -7.32 6.29
N GLN A 49 -18.06 -7.66 5.87
CA GLN A 49 -16.96 -7.90 6.80
C GLN A 49 -16.56 -6.63 7.57
N ILE A 50 -16.53 -5.48 6.89
CA ILE A 50 -16.27 -4.18 7.55
C ILE A 50 -17.37 -3.91 8.58
N TRP A 51 -18.64 -4.03 8.20
CA TRP A 51 -19.76 -3.88 9.12
C TRP A 51 -19.65 -4.79 10.33
N LYS A 52 -19.35 -6.07 10.11
CA LYS A 52 -19.27 -7.09 11.15
C LYS A 52 -18.14 -6.84 12.16
N HIS A 53 -17.01 -6.31 11.70
CA HIS A 53 -15.79 -6.23 12.51
C HIS A 53 -15.39 -4.83 12.93
N CYS A 54 -15.74 -3.78 12.15
CA CYS A 54 -15.31 -2.43 12.44
C CYS A 54 -16.30 -1.62 13.31
N LEU A 55 -17.46 -2.17 13.63
CA LEU A 55 -18.44 -1.55 14.54
C LEU A 55 -18.46 -2.20 15.94
N GLN A 56 -17.42 -2.97 16.27
CA GLN A 56 -17.31 -3.67 17.56
C GLN A 56 -15.98 -3.31 18.21
N ARG A 57 -15.99 -3.28 19.54
CA ARG A 57 -14.75 -3.15 20.30
C ARG A 57 -13.85 -4.35 20.03
N PRO A 58 -12.53 -4.14 19.87
CA PRO A 58 -11.60 -5.23 19.66
C PRO A 58 -11.60 -6.18 20.87
N ARG A 59 -11.39 -7.46 20.59
CA ARG A 59 -11.20 -8.45 21.66
C ARG A 59 -9.84 -8.25 22.32
N LYS A 60 -9.76 -8.49 23.61
CA LYS A 60 -8.47 -8.52 24.30
C LYS A 60 -7.59 -9.65 23.74
N SER A 61 -6.30 -9.37 23.64
CA SER A 61 -5.33 -10.38 23.20
C SER A 61 -5.07 -11.39 24.31
N THR A 62 -4.93 -12.64 23.93
CA THR A 62 -4.50 -13.72 24.84
C THR A 62 -2.98 -13.68 25.03
N SER A 63 -2.21 -13.47 23.95
CA SER A 63 -0.75 -13.42 24.00
C SER A 63 -0.22 -12.25 24.83
N ALA A 64 -0.96 -11.15 24.92
CA ALA A 64 -0.57 -9.99 25.73
C ALA A 64 -0.52 -10.29 27.24
N THR A 65 -1.29 -11.28 27.70
CA THR A 65 -1.40 -11.65 29.12
C THR A 65 -0.67 -12.94 29.49
N THR A 66 -0.04 -13.60 28.51
CA THR A 66 0.63 -14.90 28.71
C THR A 66 2.10 -14.68 29.07
N PRO A 67 2.64 -15.36 30.12
CA PRO A 67 4.06 -15.26 30.49
C PRO A 67 5.03 -15.63 29.37
N ASP A 68 4.62 -16.58 28.51
CA ASP A 68 5.40 -17.08 27.39
C ASP A 68 5.12 -16.31 26.08
N ALA A 69 4.72 -15.05 26.16
CA ALA A 69 4.51 -14.21 25.01
C ALA A 69 5.77 -14.18 24.12
N PRO A 70 5.66 -14.44 22.79
CA PRO A 70 6.81 -14.43 21.91
C PRO A 70 7.44 -13.03 21.83
N HIS A 71 8.75 -12.97 21.65
CA HIS A 71 9.45 -11.71 21.48
C HIS A 71 9.18 -11.13 20.08
N ILE A 72 8.89 -9.84 20.00
CA ILE A 72 8.58 -9.10 18.78
C ILE A 72 9.61 -8.01 18.58
N THR A 73 10.10 -7.87 17.34
CA THR A 73 10.85 -6.70 16.91
C THR A 73 10.01 -5.88 15.95
N ALA A 74 9.57 -4.72 16.39
CA ALA A 74 8.89 -3.74 15.55
C ALA A 74 9.93 -2.90 14.81
N ILE A 75 9.86 -2.85 13.48
CA ILE A 75 10.76 -2.09 12.61
C ILE A 75 9.98 -0.95 11.96
N ARG A 76 10.43 0.29 12.19
CA ARG A 76 9.80 1.52 11.73
C ARG A 76 10.74 2.29 10.77
N PRO A 77 10.63 2.09 9.44
CA PRO A 77 11.42 2.85 8.47
C PRO A 77 10.91 4.28 8.37
N VAL A 78 11.75 5.24 8.73
CA VAL A 78 11.42 6.67 8.78
C VAL A 78 12.12 7.41 7.64
N LYS A 79 11.44 8.41 7.07
CA LYS A 79 12.02 9.41 6.16
C LYS A 79 11.19 10.69 6.22
N GLY A 80 11.83 11.80 6.56
CA GLY A 80 11.20 13.12 6.61
C GLY A 80 10.14 13.25 7.68
N LEU A 81 9.58 14.43 7.79
CA LEU A 81 8.49 14.73 8.73
C LEU A 81 7.15 14.39 8.07
N GLU A 82 6.48 13.40 8.64
CA GLU A 82 5.10 13.04 8.29
C GLU A 82 4.13 13.67 9.31
N PRO A 83 2.88 13.96 8.92
CA PRO A 83 1.88 14.47 9.85
C PRO A 83 1.71 13.57 11.07
N HIS A 84 1.73 14.12 12.27
CA HIS A 84 1.62 13.37 13.52
C HIS A 84 2.66 12.23 13.66
N LEU A 85 3.89 12.47 13.18
CA LEU A 85 4.96 11.48 13.18
C LEU A 85 5.22 10.94 14.59
N TYR A 86 5.29 11.83 15.59
CA TYR A 86 5.54 11.45 16.99
C TYR A 86 4.47 10.48 17.50
N GLU A 87 3.18 10.79 17.35
CA GLU A 87 2.07 9.95 17.81
C GLU A 87 2.03 8.61 17.05
N CYS A 88 2.29 8.63 15.74
CA CYS A 88 2.36 7.40 14.95
C CYS A 88 3.47 6.47 15.46
N LEU A 89 4.66 7.00 15.71
CA LEU A 89 5.79 6.21 16.19
C LEU A 89 5.61 5.79 17.66
N ALA A 90 5.12 6.70 18.54
CA ALA A 90 4.83 6.44 19.94
C ALA A 90 3.80 5.33 20.14
N SER A 91 2.86 5.15 19.20
CA SER A 91 1.86 4.08 19.26
C SER A 91 2.46 2.69 19.42
N THR A 92 3.71 2.48 18.95
CA THR A 92 4.42 1.20 19.09
C THR A 92 4.89 0.94 20.52
N PHE A 93 5.26 1.99 21.27
CA PHE A 93 5.63 1.86 22.68
C PHE A 93 4.43 1.68 23.61
N ARG A 94 3.27 2.18 23.17
CA ARG A 94 2.02 2.17 23.93
C ARG A 94 1.19 0.89 23.70
N GLN A 95 1.82 -0.17 23.16
CA GLN A 95 1.14 -1.44 22.97
C GLN A 95 0.91 -2.15 24.31
N ASP A 96 -0.29 -2.73 24.47
CA ASP A 96 -0.63 -3.64 25.56
C ASP A 96 0.02 -5.02 25.29
N TYR A 97 1.34 -5.07 25.52
CA TYR A 97 2.18 -6.25 25.32
C TYR A 97 3.33 -6.24 26.33
N PRO A 98 3.86 -7.39 26.82
CA PRO A 98 4.95 -7.41 27.76
C PRO A 98 6.16 -6.61 27.28
N ARG A 99 6.61 -5.64 28.07
CA ARG A 99 7.66 -4.68 27.68
C ARG A 99 9.00 -5.35 27.39
N ASP A 100 9.34 -6.40 28.12
CA ASP A 100 10.55 -7.22 27.92
C ASP A 100 10.46 -8.10 26.66
N ARG A 101 9.30 -8.17 26.02
CA ARG A 101 9.01 -8.95 24.81
C ARG A 101 8.76 -8.09 23.57
N LEU A 102 8.93 -6.78 23.67
CA LEU A 102 8.77 -5.84 22.55
C LEU A 102 10.00 -4.96 22.40
N THR A 103 10.70 -5.10 21.29
CA THR A 103 11.81 -4.23 20.88
C THR A 103 11.35 -3.34 19.74
N VAL A 104 11.71 -2.05 19.76
CA VAL A 104 11.34 -1.09 18.71
C VAL A 104 12.59 -0.53 18.04
N TYR A 105 12.71 -0.72 16.73
CA TYR A 105 13.80 -0.21 15.92
C TYR A 105 13.30 0.86 14.95
N PHE A 106 13.79 2.06 15.12
CA PHE A 106 13.61 3.15 14.15
C PHE A 106 14.76 3.11 13.16
N CYS A 107 14.44 3.21 11.87
CA CYS A 107 15.43 3.13 10.81
C CYS A 107 15.37 4.41 9.97
N ILE A 108 16.48 5.11 9.86
CA ILE A 108 16.61 6.36 9.13
C ILE A 108 17.86 6.32 8.24
N SER A 109 17.82 6.99 7.09
CA SER A 109 18.94 6.90 6.14
C SER A 109 20.16 7.68 6.60
N THR A 110 19.97 8.88 7.15
CA THR A 110 21.04 9.78 7.58
C THR A 110 20.64 10.55 8.84
N LYS A 111 21.60 11.00 9.63
CA LYS A 111 21.37 11.88 10.78
C LYS A 111 20.91 13.29 10.40
N ASN A 112 21.08 13.66 9.13
CA ASN A 112 20.62 14.94 8.58
C ASN A 112 19.14 14.94 8.18
N ASP A 113 18.45 13.80 8.30
CA ASP A 113 17.01 13.73 8.02
C ASP A 113 16.23 14.51 9.09
N PRO A 114 15.28 15.39 8.69
CA PRO A 114 14.52 16.22 9.63
C PRO A 114 13.74 15.44 10.70
N ALA A 115 13.49 14.14 10.50
CA ALA A 115 12.85 13.29 11.50
C ALA A 115 13.80 12.79 12.59
N TYR A 116 15.12 12.90 12.41
CA TYR A 116 16.11 12.35 13.36
C TYR A 116 15.96 12.89 14.78
N PRO A 117 15.79 14.21 15.02
CA PRO A 117 15.55 14.75 16.38
C PRO A 117 14.28 14.17 17.04
N THR A 118 13.21 13.96 16.25
CA THR A 118 11.98 13.33 16.76
C THR A 118 12.24 11.90 17.23
N LEU A 119 13.10 11.15 16.54
CA LEU A 119 13.46 9.79 16.96
C LEU A 119 14.28 9.79 18.25
N GLN A 120 15.19 10.73 18.40
CA GLN A 120 15.96 10.89 19.64
C GLN A 120 15.06 11.23 20.82
N LYS A 121 14.14 12.20 20.63
CA LYS A 121 13.13 12.55 21.61
C LYS A 121 12.28 11.35 22.03
N LEU A 122 11.78 10.57 21.06
CA LEU A 122 10.99 9.37 21.34
C LEU A 122 11.74 8.36 22.22
N VAL A 123 13.00 8.08 21.92
CA VAL A 123 13.81 7.16 22.74
C VAL A 123 14.02 7.72 24.15
N ALA A 124 14.19 9.03 24.30
CA ALA A 124 14.32 9.70 25.60
C ALA A 124 13.00 9.69 26.40
N ASP A 125 11.86 9.88 25.75
CA ASP A 125 10.53 9.90 26.39
C ASP A 125 10.08 8.49 26.86
N PHE A 126 10.65 7.43 26.28
CA PHE A 126 10.36 6.03 26.65
C PHE A 126 11.61 5.28 27.18
N PRO A 127 12.26 5.72 28.26
CA PRO A 127 13.56 5.20 28.72
C PRO A 127 13.52 3.73 29.18
N HIS A 128 12.34 3.22 29.50
CA HIS A 128 12.15 1.81 29.94
C HIS A 128 11.83 0.87 28.77
N ALA A 129 11.73 1.38 27.56
CA ALA A 129 11.49 0.57 26.37
C ALA A 129 12.82 0.10 25.75
N ASP A 130 12.84 -1.11 25.24
CA ASP A 130 13.98 -1.59 24.43
C ASP A 130 13.87 -0.99 23.02
N ALA A 131 14.52 0.16 22.82
CA ALA A 131 14.45 0.91 21.58
C ALA A 131 15.83 1.31 21.07
N ARG A 132 15.99 1.34 19.73
CA ARG A 132 17.21 1.81 19.07
C ARG A 132 16.88 2.58 17.79
N VAL A 133 17.74 3.56 17.48
CA VAL A 133 17.73 4.23 16.19
C VAL A 133 18.89 3.68 15.36
N TYR A 134 18.57 3.10 14.22
CA TYR A 134 19.54 2.65 13.21
C TYR A 134 19.64 3.68 12.10
N VAL A 135 20.85 4.11 11.80
CA VAL A 135 21.17 5.00 10.69
C VAL A 135 21.81 4.17 9.58
N GLU A 136 21.28 4.27 8.35
CA GLU A 136 21.80 3.52 7.20
C GLU A 136 23.27 3.85 6.94
N ASP A 137 23.64 5.14 7.04
CA ASP A 137 25.01 5.60 6.85
C ASP A 137 26.00 5.00 7.87
N ASP A 138 25.52 4.58 9.04
CA ASP A 138 26.34 3.95 10.08
C ASP A 138 26.36 2.39 9.94
N ASP A 139 25.77 1.81 8.88
CA ASP A 139 25.77 0.34 8.70
C ASP A 139 27.12 -0.14 8.13
N PRO A 140 27.88 -0.97 8.89
CA PRO A 140 29.19 -1.45 8.45
C PRO A 140 29.16 -2.20 7.10
N LEU A 141 28.04 -2.87 6.78
CA LEU A 141 27.89 -3.63 5.53
C LEU A 141 27.68 -2.72 4.29
N LEU A 142 27.35 -1.46 4.51
CA LEU A 142 27.07 -0.49 3.43
C LEU A 142 28.23 0.47 3.22
N GLN A 143 29.30 0.37 4.02
CA GLN A 143 30.49 1.21 3.87
C GLN A 143 31.29 0.84 2.60
N PRO A 144 31.90 1.83 1.91
CA PRO A 144 32.62 1.63 0.65
C PRO A 144 33.78 0.63 0.74
N ASP A 145 34.38 0.51 1.91
CA ASP A 145 35.54 -0.37 2.17
C ASP A 145 35.17 -1.85 2.36
N HIS A 146 33.88 -2.15 2.47
CA HIS A 146 33.42 -3.53 2.56
C HIS A 146 33.36 -4.15 1.17
N VAL A 147 34.12 -5.22 0.97
CA VAL A 147 34.11 -6.00 -0.27
C VAL A 147 32.66 -6.42 -0.58
N PRO A 148 32.15 -6.18 -1.81
CA PRO A 148 30.73 -6.26 -2.13
C PRO A 148 30.21 -7.71 -2.27
N ALA A 149 30.53 -8.60 -1.32
CA ALA A 149 29.94 -9.93 -1.29
C ALA A 149 28.41 -9.89 -1.11
N TYR A 150 27.88 -8.77 -0.57
CA TYR A 150 26.46 -8.59 -0.24
C TYR A 150 25.94 -7.19 -0.60
N ALA A 151 26.25 -6.72 -1.81
CA ALA A 151 25.74 -5.40 -2.25
C ALA A 151 24.21 -5.38 -2.23
N LEU A 152 23.58 -4.51 -1.40
CA LEU A 152 22.15 -4.30 -1.41
C LEU A 152 21.71 -3.61 -2.71
N GLY A 153 20.53 -3.95 -3.18
CA GLY A 153 19.88 -3.30 -4.30
C GLY A 153 19.48 -1.85 -3.98
N PRO A 154 18.91 -1.14 -4.96
CA PRO A 154 18.64 0.29 -4.86
C PRO A 154 17.38 0.66 -4.08
N ASN A 155 16.60 -0.30 -3.55
CA ASN A 155 15.40 0.00 -2.76
C ASN A 155 15.77 0.73 -1.46
N PRO A 156 15.45 2.04 -1.33
CA PRO A 156 15.88 2.81 -0.18
C PRO A 156 15.16 2.43 1.13
N LYS A 157 14.00 1.79 1.07
CA LYS A 157 13.28 1.32 2.26
C LYS A 157 13.92 0.06 2.81
N ILE A 158 14.29 -0.90 1.95
CA ILE A 158 14.99 -2.12 2.36
C ILE A 158 16.38 -1.78 2.91
N ARG A 159 17.14 -0.92 2.21
CA ARG A 159 18.46 -0.46 2.68
C ARG A 159 18.36 0.10 4.08
N ASN A 160 17.40 0.96 4.32
CA ASN A 160 17.14 1.60 5.61
C ASN A 160 16.82 0.57 6.72
N MET A 161 16.05 -0.49 6.41
CA MET A 161 15.64 -1.51 7.40
C MET A 161 16.61 -2.69 7.54
N SER A 162 17.55 -2.85 6.63
CA SER A 162 18.39 -4.05 6.49
C SER A 162 19.11 -4.42 7.80
N ARG A 163 19.79 -3.43 8.42
CA ARG A 163 20.50 -3.66 9.70
C ARG A 163 19.54 -4.02 10.83
N ALA A 164 18.43 -3.30 10.96
CA ALA A 164 17.41 -3.58 11.98
C ALA A 164 16.82 -4.99 11.84
N TYR A 165 16.61 -5.46 10.62
CA TYR A 165 16.13 -6.81 10.36
C TYR A 165 17.17 -7.88 10.74
N ARG A 166 18.44 -7.67 10.37
CA ARG A 166 19.54 -8.62 10.73
C ARG A 166 19.73 -8.72 12.24
N GLU A 167 19.61 -7.58 12.95
CA GLU A 167 19.79 -7.50 14.41
C GLU A 167 18.49 -7.68 15.19
N ALA A 168 17.38 -8.07 14.52
CA ALA A 168 16.08 -8.26 15.16
C ALA A 168 16.16 -9.32 16.25
N LYS A 169 15.62 -8.98 17.43
CA LYS A 169 15.49 -9.90 18.56
C LYS A 169 14.24 -10.77 18.38
N GLY A 170 14.36 -12.05 18.68
CA GLY A 170 13.26 -13.00 18.50
C GLY A 170 12.97 -13.34 17.04
N ASP A 171 11.93 -14.13 16.83
CA ASP A 171 11.55 -14.66 15.51
C ASP A 171 10.45 -13.85 14.83
N ILE A 172 9.66 -13.07 15.59
CA ILE A 172 8.55 -12.29 15.03
C ILE A 172 9.02 -10.87 14.71
N VAL A 173 8.88 -10.49 13.45
CA VAL A 173 9.15 -9.13 12.95
C VAL A 173 7.84 -8.46 12.57
N TRP A 174 7.68 -7.21 13.01
CA TRP A 174 6.55 -6.35 12.71
C TRP A 174 7.02 -5.08 12.00
N ILE A 175 6.83 -5.02 10.68
CA ILE A 175 7.20 -3.85 9.87
C ILE A 175 5.99 -2.91 9.80
N ILE A 176 6.17 -1.66 10.23
CA ILE A 176 5.12 -0.63 10.24
C ILE A 176 5.68 0.65 9.61
N ASP A 177 4.99 1.22 8.62
CA ASP A 177 5.37 2.52 8.05
C ASP A 177 5.36 3.62 9.12
N CYS A 178 6.26 4.62 9.02
CA CYS A 178 6.39 5.68 10.03
C CYS A 178 5.13 6.50 10.24
N ASN A 179 4.34 6.70 9.18
CA ASN A 179 3.08 7.45 9.21
C ASN A 179 1.85 6.60 9.54
N VAL A 180 2.04 5.50 10.26
CA VAL A 180 0.93 4.63 10.69
C VAL A 180 0.82 4.65 12.20
N TRP A 181 -0.36 4.98 12.68
CA TRP A 181 -0.77 4.81 14.06
C TRP A 181 -1.57 3.52 14.23
N VAL A 182 -1.36 2.82 15.33
CA VAL A 182 -2.06 1.58 15.69
C VAL A 182 -2.57 1.62 17.13
N GLY A 183 -3.75 1.05 17.36
CA GLY A 183 -4.36 0.97 18.68
C GLY A 183 -3.58 0.08 19.66
N LYS A 184 -3.85 0.24 20.94
CA LYS A 184 -3.12 -0.33 22.08
C LYS A 184 -2.98 -1.85 22.05
N GLY A 185 -4.04 -2.59 21.74
CA GLY A 185 -4.05 -4.06 21.74
C GLY A 185 -3.67 -4.71 20.41
N VAL A 186 -3.30 -3.91 19.40
CA VAL A 186 -3.07 -4.39 18.03
C VAL A 186 -1.93 -5.39 17.96
N CYS A 187 -0.81 -5.12 18.62
CA CYS A 187 0.36 -6.01 18.64
C CYS A 187 0.00 -7.42 19.11
N GLY A 188 -0.65 -7.52 20.26
CA GLY A 188 -1.05 -8.82 20.83
C GLY A 188 -2.04 -9.57 19.93
N ARG A 189 -3.03 -8.89 19.35
CA ARG A 189 -4.00 -9.52 18.43
C ARG A 189 -3.35 -10.00 17.11
N MET A 190 -2.33 -9.30 16.62
CA MET A 190 -1.52 -9.80 15.51
C MET A 190 -0.77 -11.08 15.87
N VAL A 191 -0.18 -11.12 17.05
CA VAL A 191 0.50 -12.32 17.57
C VAL A 191 -0.48 -13.47 17.74
N ASP A 192 -1.62 -13.23 18.36
CA ASP A 192 -2.67 -14.24 18.48
C ASP A 192 -3.03 -14.84 17.13
N LYS A 193 -3.19 -14.00 16.11
CA LYS A 193 -3.52 -14.44 14.76
C LYS A 193 -2.37 -15.19 14.09
N LEU A 194 -1.13 -14.69 14.21
CA LEU A 194 0.05 -15.30 13.62
C LEU A 194 0.36 -16.66 14.25
N CYS A 195 0.29 -16.74 15.57
CA CYS A 195 0.64 -17.94 16.34
C CYS A 195 -0.53 -18.93 16.51
N GLY A 196 -1.76 -18.53 16.15
CA GLY A 196 -2.96 -19.34 16.39
C GLY A 196 -3.30 -19.45 17.87
N THR A 197 -2.81 -18.52 18.70
CA THR A 197 -3.15 -18.40 20.12
C THR A 197 -4.43 -17.56 20.23
N GLY A 198 -5.29 -17.88 21.15
CA GLY A 198 -6.56 -17.19 21.36
C GLY A 198 -7.46 -18.02 22.25
N ALA A 199 -8.64 -17.50 22.62
CA ALA A 199 -9.61 -18.21 23.46
C ALA A 199 -9.99 -19.61 22.89
N THR A 200 -9.91 -19.77 21.59
CA THR A 200 -9.96 -21.05 20.87
C THR A 200 -8.67 -21.19 20.06
N PRO A 201 -7.83 -22.22 20.34
CA PRO A 201 -6.64 -22.48 19.54
C PRO A 201 -7.01 -22.55 18.05
N GLY A 202 -6.35 -21.74 17.25
CA GLY A 202 -6.65 -21.56 15.86
C GLY A 202 -5.51 -21.97 14.93
N ARG A 203 -5.75 -21.77 13.65
CA ARG A 203 -4.71 -22.00 12.63
C ARG A 203 -3.60 -20.98 12.76
N ARG A 204 -2.33 -21.41 12.77
CA ARG A 204 -1.15 -20.55 12.63
C ARG A 204 -1.04 -20.02 11.20
N TYR A 205 -0.59 -18.77 11.06
CA TYR A 205 -0.41 -18.13 9.76
C TYR A 205 1.04 -17.73 9.54
N LYS A 206 1.47 -17.68 8.26
CA LYS A 206 2.84 -17.26 7.89
C LYS A 206 2.99 -15.75 7.87
N PHE A 207 1.89 -15.02 7.65
CA PHE A 207 1.87 -13.57 7.51
C PHE A 207 0.54 -13.00 7.98
N VAL A 208 0.57 -11.89 8.72
CA VAL A 208 -0.65 -11.17 9.15
C VAL A 208 -0.49 -9.67 8.90
N HIS A 209 -1.61 -9.00 8.61
CA HIS A 209 -1.62 -7.59 8.25
C HIS A 209 -2.97 -6.93 8.60
N HIS A 210 -3.02 -5.58 8.47
CA HIS A 210 -4.22 -4.79 8.75
C HIS A 210 -4.80 -4.14 7.51
N LEU A 211 -6.07 -3.67 7.65
CA LEU A 211 -6.69 -2.75 6.72
C LEU A 211 -6.16 -1.33 6.98
N PRO A 212 -5.52 -0.65 6.01
CA PRO A 212 -5.12 0.74 6.16
C PRO A 212 -6.30 1.68 5.94
N VAL A 213 -6.34 2.76 6.74
CA VAL A 213 -7.32 3.84 6.63
C VAL A 213 -6.57 5.17 6.70
N ALA A 214 -6.74 6.04 5.70
CA ALA A 214 -6.21 7.40 5.77
C ALA A 214 -7.23 8.32 6.41
N VAL A 215 -6.72 9.33 7.15
CA VAL A 215 -7.51 10.40 7.75
C VAL A 215 -6.91 11.74 7.32
N ASP A 216 -7.67 12.53 6.58
CA ASP A 216 -7.24 13.86 6.13
C ASP A 216 -7.34 14.88 7.26
N MET A 217 -6.20 15.36 7.68
CA MET A 217 -6.01 16.31 8.78
C MET A 217 -5.88 17.76 8.31
N THR A 218 -6.02 18.01 7.02
CA THR A 218 -5.85 19.34 6.43
C THR A 218 -6.79 20.37 7.09
N GLY A 219 -6.20 21.44 7.64
CA GLY A 219 -6.92 22.52 8.31
C GLY A 219 -7.30 22.25 9.77
N SER A 220 -6.81 21.18 10.40
CA SER A 220 -7.01 20.94 11.84
C SER A 220 -6.12 21.86 12.68
N GLU A 221 -6.65 22.36 13.79
CA GLU A 221 -5.90 23.21 14.74
C GLU A 221 -4.69 22.48 15.35
N SER A 222 -4.80 21.18 15.55
CA SER A 222 -3.73 20.34 16.08
C SER A 222 -2.48 20.29 15.18
N LEU A 223 -2.66 20.33 13.84
CA LEU A 223 -1.53 20.41 12.92
C LEU A 223 -0.79 21.74 12.99
N ARG A 224 -1.52 22.84 13.23
CA ARG A 224 -0.90 24.17 13.40
C ARG A 224 0.00 24.20 14.62
N GLY A 225 -0.48 23.69 15.76
CA GLY A 225 0.31 23.60 16.97
C GLY A 225 1.54 22.70 16.83
N GLU A 226 1.43 21.55 16.13
CA GLU A 226 2.56 20.65 15.87
C GLU A 226 3.61 21.32 14.96
N GLN A 227 3.17 22.02 13.92
CA GLN A 227 4.06 22.77 13.02
C GLN A 227 4.74 23.95 13.74
N GLU A 228 4.02 24.68 14.61
CA GLU A 228 4.58 25.76 15.41
C GLU A 228 5.63 25.23 16.39
N THR A 229 5.34 24.14 17.10
CA THR A 229 6.28 23.52 18.06
C THR A 229 7.52 22.97 17.35
N LEU A 230 7.37 22.39 16.17
CA LEU A 230 8.50 21.93 15.35
C LEU A 230 9.35 23.12 14.87
N LEU A 231 8.72 24.20 14.38
CA LEU A 231 9.40 25.43 13.99
C LEU A 231 10.17 26.06 15.16
N GLU A 232 9.57 26.12 16.35
CA GLU A 232 10.24 26.61 17.56
C GLU A 232 11.43 25.75 17.96
N SER A 233 11.34 24.43 17.83
CA SER A 233 12.45 23.52 18.12
C SER A 233 13.62 23.69 17.15
N TYR A 234 13.35 24.06 15.88
CA TYR A 234 14.38 24.37 14.88
C TYR A 234 15.00 25.76 15.05
N THR A 235 14.26 26.72 15.62
CA THR A 235 14.77 28.10 15.81
C THR A 235 15.55 28.27 17.10
N ASN A 236 15.36 27.41 18.10
CA ASN A 236 16.01 27.50 19.41
C ASN A 236 17.28 26.63 19.55
N GLY A 237 17.72 25.95 18.49
CA GLY A 237 19.01 25.24 18.46
C GLY A 237 20.16 26.23 18.22
N ASP A 238 21.13 26.29 19.16
CA ASP A 238 22.26 27.24 19.18
C ASP A 238 23.27 27.14 17.99
N ASP A 239 23.00 26.34 16.97
CA ASP A 239 23.80 26.22 15.75
C ASP A 239 23.05 26.75 14.51
N ALA A 240 22.72 28.05 14.52
CA ALA A 240 22.01 28.74 13.44
C ALA A 240 22.94 29.15 12.28
N SER A 241 23.71 28.25 11.69
CA SER A 241 24.54 28.53 10.52
C SER A 241 24.22 27.70 9.27
N TRP A 242 23.07 27.05 9.19
CA TRP A 242 22.63 26.38 7.97
C TRP A 242 21.69 27.26 7.17
N GLU A 243 22.04 27.44 5.93
CA GLU A 243 21.32 28.28 4.96
C GLU A 243 19.80 28.02 5.03
N ARG A 244 19.08 29.06 5.37
CA ARG A 244 17.63 29.20 5.51
C ARG A 244 16.91 29.12 4.14
N GLY A 245 17.31 28.14 3.29
CA GLY A 245 16.96 28.18 1.88
C GLY A 245 15.78 27.30 1.46
N ASP A 246 15.65 26.06 1.91
CA ASP A 246 14.76 25.14 1.19
C ASP A 246 13.75 24.35 2.05
N ALA A 247 14.04 24.00 3.28
CA ALA A 247 13.14 23.16 4.08
C ALA A 247 11.96 23.95 4.71
N THR A 248 12.19 25.21 5.09
CA THR A 248 11.15 26.12 5.61
C THR A 248 10.25 26.69 4.52
N ALA A 249 10.78 26.92 3.32
CA ALA A 249 10.00 27.37 2.17
C ALA A 249 8.99 26.31 1.73
N THR A 250 9.33 25.03 1.81
CA THR A 250 8.43 23.92 1.43
C THR A 250 7.24 23.76 2.38
N VAL A 251 7.33 24.23 3.60
CA VAL A 251 6.25 24.15 4.60
C VAL A 251 5.29 25.35 4.52
N LEU A 252 5.75 26.50 4.05
CA LEU A 252 5.00 27.77 4.10
C LEU A 252 4.33 28.18 2.80
N GLU A 253 4.62 27.58 1.66
CA GLU A 253 4.03 27.93 0.35
C GLU A 253 2.98 26.93 -0.18
N HIS A 254 2.21 26.28 0.68
CA HIS A 254 1.07 25.52 0.19
C HIS A 254 -0.10 26.47 -0.08
N GLY A 255 -0.40 26.65 -1.37
CA GLY A 255 -1.60 27.38 -1.79
C GLY A 255 -2.85 26.85 -1.09
N THR A 256 -3.78 27.73 -0.73
CA THR A 256 -5.00 27.39 0.02
C THR A 256 -6.12 26.81 -0.86
N GLY A 257 -5.88 26.64 -2.16
CA GLY A 257 -6.90 26.17 -3.11
C GLY A 257 -7.17 24.65 -3.04
N PRO A 258 -8.34 24.18 -3.53
CA PRO A 258 -8.71 22.77 -3.53
C PRO A 258 -7.71 21.84 -4.22
N LEU A 259 -7.00 22.33 -5.24
CA LEU A 259 -5.97 21.56 -5.93
C LEU A 259 -4.68 21.43 -5.11
N ALA A 260 -4.39 22.42 -4.29
CA ALA A 260 -3.19 22.44 -3.44
C ALA A 260 -3.32 21.51 -2.22
N THR A 261 -4.52 21.36 -1.67
CA THR A 261 -4.75 20.62 -0.41
C THR A 261 -5.75 19.47 -0.52
N GLY A 262 -6.43 19.32 -1.65
CA GLY A 262 -7.50 18.33 -1.84
C GLY A 262 -7.04 16.88 -1.99
N GLY A 263 -5.74 16.64 -2.18
CA GLY A 263 -5.20 15.29 -2.38
C GLY A 263 -5.35 14.39 -1.16
N GLY A 264 -5.26 14.95 0.06
CA GLY A 264 -5.49 14.20 1.29
C GLY A 264 -6.90 13.61 1.36
N ARG A 265 -7.90 14.38 0.92
CA ARG A 265 -9.30 13.92 0.83
C ARG A 265 -9.47 12.79 -0.16
N LEU A 266 -8.79 12.86 -1.31
CA LEU A 266 -8.82 11.80 -2.31
C LEU A 266 -8.17 10.52 -1.80
N GLU A 267 -7.06 10.62 -1.06
CA GLU A 267 -6.39 9.47 -0.43
C GLU A 267 -7.26 8.85 0.67
N GLU A 268 -7.87 9.69 1.54
CA GLU A 268 -8.82 9.24 2.56
C GLU A 268 -9.95 8.42 1.93
N LEU A 269 -10.58 8.93 0.86
CA LEU A 269 -11.66 8.24 0.20
C LEU A 269 -11.21 7.00 -0.56
N PHE A 270 -10.04 7.01 -1.17
CA PHE A 270 -9.50 5.83 -1.82
C PHE A 270 -9.36 4.67 -0.83
N LEU A 271 -8.74 4.91 0.34
CA LEU A 271 -8.53 3.89 1.37
C LEU A 271 -9.80 3.51 2.14
N SER A 272 -10.82 4.39 2.17
CA SER A 272 -12.06 4.17 2.93
C SER A 272 -13.29 3.84 2.06
N SER A 273 -13.11 3.54 0.77
CA SER A 273 -14.20 3.14 -0.12
C SER A 273 -13.81 1.94 -0.98
N SER A 274 -13.45 2.16 -2.25
CA SER A 274 -13.13 1.12 -3.22
C SER A 274 -12.04 0.16 -2.70
N HIS A 275 -10.90 0.72 -2.26
CA HIS A 275 -9.80 -0.10 -1.73
C HIS A 275 -10.24 -0.93 -0.51
N ALA A 276 -10.92 -0.33 0.47
CA ALA A 276 -11.31 -1.03 1.69
C ALA A 276 -12.21 -2.25 1.42
N LYS A 277 -13.23 -2.09 0.57
CA LYS A 277 -14.16 -3.18 0.21
C LYS A 277 -13.43 -4.32 -0.48
N MET A 278 -12.66 -4.00 -1.53
CA MET A 278 -11.94 -4.99 -2.33
C MET A 278 -10.85 -5.68 -1.51
N TYR A 279 -10.06 -4.91 -0.75
CA TYR A 279 -9.01 -5.43 0.12
C TYR A 279 -9.57 -6.41 1.15
N THR A 280 -10.64 -6.02 1.83
CA THR A 280 -11.31 -6.85 2.85
C THR A 280 -11.91 -8.11 2.24
N ALA A 281 -12.57 -8.02 1.08
CA ALA A 281 -13.16 -9.15 0.39
C ALA A 281 -12.10 -10.17 -0.06
N ILE A 282 -11.05 -9.72 -0.76
CA ILE A 282 -9.98 -10.59 -1.26
C ILE A 282 -9.30 -11.33 -0.08
N ASN A 283 -9.05 -10.60 1.02
CA ASN A 283 -8.47 -11.19 2.22
C ASN A 283 -9.45 -12.07 3.03
N THR A 284 -10.74 -12.02 2.74
CA THR A 284 -11.74 -12.94 3.29
C THR A 284 -11.75 -14.26 2.52
N VAL A 285 -11.82 -14.20 1.19
CA VAL A 285 -11.88 -15.41 0.36
C VAL A 285 -10.53 -16.07 0.14
N LEU A 286 -9.42 -15.35 0.36
CA LEU A 286 -8.05 -15.87 0.30
C LEU A 286 -7.69 -16.55 -1.03
N ILE A 287 -8.14 -15.99 -2.15
CA ILE A 287 -7.83 -16.50 -3.51
C ILE A 287 -6.47 -16.01 -4.02
N ALA A 288 -6.03 -14.86 -3.55
CA ALA A 288 -4.76 -14.25 -3.93
C ALA A 288 -4.19 -13.43 -2.76
N PRO A 289 -2.86 -13.22 -2.69
CA PRO A 289 -2.29 -12.30 -1.72
C PRO A 289 -2.71 -10.86 -2.08
N CYS A 290 -3.31 -10.17 -1.12
CA CYS A 290 -3.64 -8.75 -1.24
C CYS A 290 -3.09 -8.05 0.01
N ILE A 291 -1.93 -7.43 -0.13
CA ILE A 291 -1.13 -6.92 0.98
C ILE A 291 -0.69 -5.50 0.65
N VAL A 292 -0.71 -4.64 1.67
CA VAL A 292 -0.22 -3.26 1.62
C VAL A 292 0.81 -3.07 2.73
N GLY A 293 1.90 -2.37 2.43
CA GLY A 293 3.05 -2.19 3.29
C GLY A 293 2.85 -1.23 4.47
N LYS A 294 1.69 -1.27 5.14
CA LYS A 294 1.39 -0.36 6.24
C LYS A 294 1.67 -0.93 7.62
N SER A 295 1.25 -2.17 7.85
CA SER A 295 1.45 -2.88 9.11
C SER A 295 1.42 -4.38 8.84
N ASN A 296 2.58 -5.00 8.83
CA ASN A 296 2.79 -6.39 8.41
C ASN A 296 3.63 -7.13 9.44
N MET A 297 3.17 -8.30 9.89
CA MET A 297 3.89 -9.14 10.85
C MET A 297 4.08 -10.55 10.30
N PHE A 298 5.29 -11.09 10.45
CA PHE A 298 5.64 -12.43 9.99
C PHE A 298 6.82 -13.01 10.79
N ARG A 299 7.11 -14.30 10.59
CA ARG A 299 8.27 -14.94 11.21
C ARG A 299 9.52 -14.74 10.37
N ARG A 300 10.60 -14.25 11.01
CA ARG A 300 11.91 -14.09 10.37
C ARG A 300 12.45 -15.41 9.86
N SER A 301 12.38 -16.46 10.67
CA SER A 301 12.84 -17.81 10.29
C SER A 301 12.19 -18.33 9.00
N HIS A 302 10.90 -18.06 8.79
CA HIS A 302 10.20 -18.44 7.56
C HIS A 302 10.75 -17.71 6.34
N LEU A 303 10.92 -16.38 6.45
CA LEU A 303 11.42 -15.57 5.35
C LEU A 303 12.88 -15.88 5.04
N ASP A 304 13.73 -16.00 6.07
CA ASP A 304 15.15 -16.33 5.93
C ASP A 304 15.34 -17.69 5.26
N TYR A 305 14.55 -18.70 5.64
CA TYR A 305 14.58 -20.01 5.00
C TYR A 305 14.22 -19.97 3.52
N LEU A 306 13.21 -19.18 3.15
CA LEU A 306 12.74 -19.09 1.76
C LEU A 306 13.64 -18.24 0.86
N THR A 307 14.44 -17.37 1.45
CA THR A 307 15.33 -16.43 0.74
C THR A 307 16.81 -16.76 0.94
N ALA A 308 17.11 -17.88 1.57
CA ALA A 308 18.48 -18.33 1.77
C ALA A 308 19.21 -18.45 0.41
N PRO A 309 20.41 -17.87 0.27
CA PRO A 309 21.15 -17.90 -0.98
C PRO A 309 21.52 -19.34 -1.33
N SER A 310 21.34 -19.70 -2.61
CA SER A 310 21.77 -20.99 -3.12
C SER A 310 23.28 -21.03 -3.35
N ALA A 311 23.89 -22.18 -3.19
CA ALA A 311 25.29 -22.39 -3.57
C ALA A 311 25.52 -22.14 -5.08
N ALA A 312 24.48 -22.30 -5.89
CA ALA A 312 24.51 -22.04 -7.33
C ALA A 312 24.42 -20.55 -7.68
N ASP A 313 24.06 -19.68 -6.72
CA ASP A 313 23.98 -18.24 -6.98
C ASP A 313 25.37 -17.64 -7.13
N PRO A 314 25.62 -16.82 -8.16
CA PRO A 314 26.87 -16.10 -8.31
C PRO A 314 27.18 -15.23 -7.08
N PRO A 315 28.42 -15.12 -6.59
CA PRO A 315 28.78 -14.37 -5.38
C PRO A 315 28.23 -12.94 -5.38
N HIS A 316 28.29 -12.24 -6.53
CA HIS A 316 27.80 -10.86 -6.68
C HIS A 316 26.27 -10.72 -6.63
N ARG A 317 25.51 -11.82 -6.68
CA ARG A 317 24.04 -11.83 -6.55
C ARG A 317 23.57 -12.36 -5.21
N ARG A 318 24.47 -12.85 -4.37
CA ARG A 318 24.10 -13.32 -3.04
C ARG A 318 23.67 -12.15 -2.19
N ARG A 319 22.46 -12.22 -1.67
CA ARG A 319 21.89 -11.27 -0.70
C ARG A 319 21.85 -11.95 0.66
N ASN A 320 21.87 -11.17 1.75
CA ASN A 320 21.50 -11.74 3.04
C ASN A 320 20.07 -12.28 2.94
N PRO A 321 19.75 -13.38 3.63
CA PRO A 321 18.39 -13.88 3.69
C PRO A 321 17.46 -12.87 4.34
N GLY A 322 16.17 -13.03 4.12
CA GLY A 322 15.14 -12.14 4.65
C GLY A 322 14.81 -10.99 3.71
N ILE A 323 14.63 -9.79 4.25
CA ILE A 323 14.18 -8.64 3.48
C ILE A 323 15.18 -8.16 2.43
N ASP A 324 16.47 -8.39 2.64
CA ASP A 324 17.56 -7.98 1.73
C ASP A 324 17.43 -8.63 0.34
N TYR A 325 16.82 -9.82 0.28
CA TYR A 325 16.50 -10.50 -0.98
C TYR A 325 15.65 -9.64 -1.92
N PHE A 326 14.79 -8.77 -1.35
CA PHE A 326 13.89 -7.89 -2.11
C PHE A 326 14.47 -6.49 -2.36
N SER A 327 15.75 -6.28 -2.09
CA SER A 327 16.38 -4.95 -2.22
C SER A 327 16.40 -4.40 -3.65
N ASP A 328 16.21 -5.24 -4.66
CA ASP A 328 16.07 -4.85 -6.06
C ASP A 328 14.62 -4.48 -6.46
N ASN A 329 13.64 -4.56 -5.53
CA ASN A 329 12.21 -4.39 -5.83
C ASN A 329 11.62 -3.24 -5.02
N ILE A 330 10.72 -2.44 -5.61
CA ILE A 330 10.02 -1.34 -4.88
C ILE A 330 8.74 -1.85 -4.19
N CYS A 331 8.16 -2.97 -4.62
CA CYS A 331 6.94 -3.55 -4.05
C CYS A 331 7.30 -4.69 -3.08
N GLU A 332 8.24 -4.43 -2.18
CA GLU A 332 8.82 -5.45 -1.29
C GLU A 332 7.79 -6.08 -0.37
N ASP A 333 6.86 -5.30 0.16
CA ASP A 333 5.78 -5.72 1.04
C ASP A 333 4.87 -6.79 0.40
N HIS A 334 4.44 -6.53 -0.83
CA HIS A 334 3.64 -7.47 -1.60
C HIS A 334 4.44 -8.74 -1.95
N LEU A 335 5.70 -8.59 -2.36
CA LEU A 335 6.56 -9.71 -2.75
C LEU A 335 6.92 -10.60 -1.56
N ILE A 336 7.18 -10.03 -0.38
CA ILE A 336 7.37 -10.79 0.87
C ILE A 336 6.12 -11.63 1.16
N GLY A 337 4.96 -10.99 1.13
CA GLY A 337 3.71 -11.69 1.39
C GLY A 337 3.37 -12.73 0.32
N ASP A 338 3.64 -12.47 -0.95
CA ASP A 338 3.42 -13.41 -2.06
C ASP A 338 4.34 -14.63 -1.94
N LEU A 339 5.61 -14.42 -1.58
CA LEU A 339 6.56 -15.52 -1.34
C LEU A 339 6.10 -16.42 -0.18
N LEU A 340 5.72 -15.83 0.95
CA LEU A 340 5.18 -16.57 2.10
C LEU A 340 3.85 -17.26 1.80
N TRP A 341 3.02 -16.65 0.93
CA TRP A 341 1.78 -17.26 0.47
C TRP A 341 1.99 -18.50 -0.38
N LYS A 342 2.88 -18.41 -1.38
CA LYS A 342 3.07 -19.47 -2.39
C LYS A 342 3.96 -20.61 -1.91
N SER A 343 4.96 -20.28 -1.08
CA SER A 343 6.01 -21.21 -0.72
C SER A 343 5.70 -21.99 0.55
N ARG A 344 6.16 -23.22 0.62
CA ARG A 344 6.12 -24.02 1.83
C ARG A 344 7.31 -23.67 2.72
N VAL A 345 7.01 -23.34 3.97
CA VAL A 345 8.03 -23.10 5.01
C VAL A 345 8.66 -24.42 5.49
N ARG A 346 9.71 -24.30 6.29
CA ARG A 346 10.48 -25.47 6.77
C ARG A 346 9.58 -26.47 7.50
N GLU A 347 8.74 -25.98 8.40
CA GLU A 347 7.84 -26.80 9.22
C GLU A 347 6.80 -27.53 8.37
N GLU A 348 6.35 -26.93 7.26
CA GLU A 348 5.44 -27.59 6.31
C GLU A 348 6.14 -28.71 5.51
N LYS A 349 7.46 -28.54 5.24
CA LYS A 349 8.22 -29.53 4.44
C LYS A 349 8.76 -30.67 5.29
N GLU A 350 9.35 -30.34 6.45
CA GLU A 350 10.11 -31.30 7.27
C GLU A 350 9.23 -31.95 8.35
N LEU A 351 8.26 -31.19 8.92
CA LEU A 351 7.42 -31.67 10.02
C LEU A 351 5.99 -32.01 9.59
N GLY A 352 5.62 -31.73 8.33
CA GLY A 352 4.27 -31.97 7.82
C GLY A 352 3.20 -31.05 8.45
N GLU A 353 3.59 -29.97 9.11
CA GLU A 353 2.66 -29.04 9.73
C GLU A 353 1.80 -28.30 8.71
N ARG A 354 0.62 -27.86 9.13
CA ARG A 354 -0.30 -27.08 8.28
C ARG A 354 -0.35 -25.63 8.73
N TRP A 355 0.15 -24.73 7.90
CA TRP A 355 0.13 -23.31 8.13
C TRP A 355 -0.89 -22.59 7.23
N GLY A 356 -1.54 -21.58 7.76
CA GLY A 356 -2.33 -20.64 6.96
C GLY A 356 -1.39 -19.76 6.14
N LYS A 357 -1.82 -19.38 4.93
CA LYS A 357 -1.01 -18.57 4.02
C LYS A 357 -0.78 -17.17 4.60
N HIS A 358 -1.83 -16.35 4.61
CA HIS A 358 -1.85 -15.08 5.32
C HIS A 358 -3.23 -14.83 5.94
N ALA A 359 -3.34 -13.85 6.82
CA ALA A 359 -4.61 -13.41 7.35
C ALA A 359 -4.61 -11.91 7.63
N MET A 360 -5.72 -11.26 7.32
CA MET A 360 -6.01 -9.93 7.82
C MET A 360 -6.55 -10.04 9.26
N VAL A 361 -6.07 -9.16 10.15
CA VAL A 361 -6.62 -9.04 11.50
C VAL A 361 -7.83 -8.13 11.41
N PHE A 362 -9.02 -8.74 11.32
CA PHE A 362 -10.28 -8.01 11.17
C PHE A 362 -10.61 -7.23 12.45
N GLY A 363 -11.06 -6.00 12.27
CA GLY A 363 -11.42 -5.10 13.36
C GLY A 363 -10.29 -4.15 13.77
N ASP A 364 -9.03 -4.52 13.54
CA ASP A 364 -7.90 -3.62 13.75
C ASP A 364 -7.61 -2.82 12.48
N LEU A 365 -7.34 -1.53 12.64
CA LEU A 365 -7.07 -0.61 11.56
C LEU A 365 -5.67 0.00 11.70
N ALA A 366 -5.00 0.21 10.56
CA ALA A 366 -3.76 0.96 10.46
C ALA A 366 -4.11 2.40 10.02
N PHE A 367 -4.19 3.32 10.97
CA PHE A 367 -4.54 4.72 10.69
C PHE A 367 -3.35 5.48 10.13
N GLN A 368 -3.56 6.17 9.03
CA GLN A 368 -2.57 7.03 8.39
C GLN A 368 -3.09 8.47 8.36
N PRO A 369 -2.64 9.35 9.27
CA PRO A 369 -2.91 10.77 9.12
C PRO A 369 -2.20 11.30 7.87
N VAL A 370 -2.90 12.10 7.08
CA VAL A 370 -2.38 12.82 5.92
C VAL A 370 -2.77 14.27 6.02
N ALA A 371 -1.90 15.19 5.60
CA ALA A 371 -2.18 16.61 5.64
C ALA A 371 -1.53 17.33 4.47
N ASN A 372 -2.17 18.41 4.03
CA ASN A 372 -1.65 19.34 3.01
C ASN A 372 -1.17 18.64 1.72
N MET A 373 -1.73 17.48 1.40
CA MET A 373 -1.39 16.75 0.19
C MET A 373 -2.07 17.42 -1.01
N SER A 374 -1.30 17.79 -2.03
CA SER A 374 -1.86 18.29 -3.28
C SER A 374 -2.52 17.17 -4.10
N VAL A 375 -3.46 17.53 -4.97
CA VAL A 375 -4.05 16.60 -5.94
C VAL A 375 -2.96 15.99 -6.84
N GLN A 376 -1.96 16.79 -7.21
CA GLN A 376 -0.82 16.30 -7.99
C GLN A 376 -0.02 15.22 -7.25
N SER A 377 0.23 15.41 -5.95
CA SER A 377 0.91 14.42 -5.10
C SER A 377 0.11 13.13 -4.97
N TYR A 378 -1.22 13.24 -4.82
CA TYR A 378 -2.12 12.08 -4.85
C TYR A 378 -2.01 11.31 -6.18
N VAL A 379 -2.12 12.01 -7.31
CA VAL A 379 -2.01 11.40 -8.65
C VAL A 379 -0.65 10.73 -8.82
N ALA A 380 0.45 11.42 -8.48
CA ALA A 380 1.80 10.88 -8.58
C ALA A 380 1.98 9.60 -7.72
N ARG A 381 1.43 9.59 -6.51
CA ARG A 381 1.43 8.43 -5.60
C ARG A 381 0.66 7.26 -6.19
N ARG A 382 -0.54 7.48 -6.74
CA ARG A 382 -1.36 6.44 -7.37
C ARG A 382 -0.71 5.88 -8.64
N VAL A 383 -0.19 6.75 -9.50
CA VAL A 383 0.56 6.37 -10.71
C VAL A 383 1.77 5.51 -10.34
N ARG A 384 2.53 5.89 -9.30
CA ARG A 384 3.66 5.10 -8.82
C ARG A 384 3.22 3.70 -8.39
N TRP A 385 2.18 3.57 -7.58
CA TRP A 385 1.68 2.28 -7.11
C TRP A 385 1.28 1.36 -8.27
N LEU A 386 0.54 1.90 -9.23
CA LEU A 386 0.10 1.15 -10.40
C LEU A 386 1.26 0.74 -11.32
N ARG A 387 2.24 1.63 -11.55
CA ARG A 387 3.43 1.33 -12.36
C ARG A 387 4.27 0.20 -11.77
N VAL A 388 4.39 0.15 -10.45
CA VAL A 388 5.11 -0.92 -9.75
C VAL A 388 4.32 -2.22 -9.81
N ARG A 389 3.01 -2.15 -9.56
CA ARG A 389 2.12 -3.33 -9.54
C ARG A 389 1.90 -3.97 -10.92
N LYS A 390 1.93 -3.20 -12.00
CA LYS A 390 1.59 -3.73 -13.33
C LYS A 390 2.45 -4.92 -13.78
N PHE A 391 3.67 -5.05 -13.27
CA PHE A 391 4.53 -6.21 -13.56
C PHE A 391 4.43 -7.31 -12.50
N THR A 392 4.03 -6.97 -11.28
CA THR A 392 3.89 -7.92 -10.17
C THR A 392 2.55 -8.67 -10.23
N VAL A 393 1.46 -7.96 -10.53
CA VAL A 393 0.09 -8.49 -10.59
C VAL A 393 -0.64 -7.95 -11.81
N LEU A 394 -0.11 -8.27 -13.00
CA LEU A 394 -0.56 -7.72 -14.27
C LEU A 394 -2.07 -7.83 -14.48
N LEU A 395 -2.64 -9.02 -14.28
CA LEU A 395 -4.06 -9.27 -14.52
C LEU A 395 -4.94 -8.40 -13.60
N ALA A 396 -4.60 -8.34 -12.31
CA ALA A 396 -5.34 -7.50 -11.36
C ALA A 396 -5.24 -6.02 -11.73
N THR A 397 -4.07 -5.55 -12.20
CA THR A 397 -3.88 -4.16 -12.63
C THR A 397 -4.63 -3.85 -13.92
N LEU A 398 -4.74 -4.80 -14.85
CA LEU A 398 -5.50 -4.64 -16.09
C LEU A 398 -7.00 -4.45 -15.84
N VAL A 399 -7.57 -5.22 -14.91
CA VAL A 399 -9.01 -5.20 -14.63
C VAL A 399 -9.42 -4.14 -13.61
N GLU A 400 -8.46 -3.50 -12.95
CA GLU A 400 -8.70 -2.51 -11.88
C GLU A 400 -9.69 -1.40 -12.28
N PRO A 401 -9.65 -0.79 -13.50
CA PRO A 401 -10.64 0.24 -13.89
C PRO A 401 -12.08 -0.27 -13.85
N GLY A 402 -12.29 -1.54 -14.20
CA GLY A 402 -13.61 -2.17 -14.16
C GLY A 402 -14.17 -2.41 -12.77
N THR A 403 -13.36 -2.18 -11.70
CA THR A 403 -13.80 -2.28 -10.30
C THR A 403 -14.22 -0.93 -9.72
N GLU A 404 -13.92 0.18 -10.40
CA GLU A 404 -14.34 1.53 -9.99
C GLU A 404 -15.79 1.77 -10.37
N SER A 405 -16.51 2.56 -9.57
CA SER A 405 -17.97 2.65 -9.61
C SER A 405 -18.52 3.09 -10.96
N ILE A 406 -17.90 4.07 -11.62
CA ILE A 406 -18.35 4.60 -12.92
C ILE A 406 -18.25 3.52 -14.00
N VAL A 407 -17.07 2.92 -14.18
CA VAL A 407 -16.83 1.92 -15.24
C VAL A 407 -17.63 0.65 -14.99
N CYS A 408 -17.67 0.21 -13.72
CA CYS A 408 -18.45 -0.94 -13.30
C CYS A 408 -19.95 -0.75 -13.60
N SER A 409 -20.50 0.43 -13.29
CA SER A 409 -21.91 0.76 -13.58
C SER A 409 -22.20 0.84 -15.07
N CYS A 410 -21.26 1.32 -15.89
CA CYS A 410 -21.37 1.27 -17.35
C CYS A 410 -21.45 -0.18 -17.86
N TYR A 411 -20.60 -1.07 -17.33
CA TYR A 411 -20.63 -2.50 -17.69
C TYR A 411 -21.97 -3.15 -17.33
N GLY A 412 -22.49 -2.86 -16.13
CA GLY A 412 -23.80 -3.35 -15.69
C GLY A 412 -24.93 -2.83 -16.59
N ALA A 413 -24.97 -1.52 -16.84
CA ALA A 413 -25.98 -0.89 -17.68
C ALA A 413 -25.95 -1.46 -19.11
N TRP A 414 -24.76 -1.56 -19.72
CA TRP A 414 -24.60 -2.18 -21.04
C TRP A 414 -25.05 -3.64 -21.06
N GLY A 415 -24.68 -4.42 -20.04
CA GLY A 415 -25.05 -5.82 -19.93
C GLY A 415 -26.58 -6.05 -19.81
N VAL A 416 -27.23 -5.19 -19.01
CA VAL A 416 -28.69 -5.27 -18.84
C VAL A 416 -29.41 -4.87 -20.13
N THR A 417 -28.99 -3.78 -20.79
CA THR A 417 -29.70 -3.24 -21.95
C THR A 417 -29.42 -3.96 -23.26
N THR A 418 -28.34 -4.75 -23.32
CA THR A 418 -27.99 -5.55 -24.50
C THR A 418 -28.24 -7.04 -24.27
N ALA A 419 -27.43 -7.68 -23.43
CA ALA A 419 -27.44 -9.14 -23.24
C ALA A 419 -28.70 -9.63 -22.53
N LEU A 420 -29.05 -9.03 -21.39
CA LEU A 420 -30.24 -9.44 -20.64
C LEU A 420 -31.54 -9.08 -21.37
N ALA A 421 -31.63 -7.89 -21.95
CA ALA A 421 -32.79 -7.48 -22.75
C ALA A 421 -33.02 -8.43 -23.92
N GLN A 422 -31.98 -8.81 -24.66
CA GLN A 422 -32.10 -9.76 -25.75
C GLN A 422 -32.53 -11.18 -25.31
N LEU A 423 -31.99 -11.65 -24.19
CA LEU A 423 -32.41 -12.94 -23.61
C LEU A 423 -33.90 -12.92 -23.22
N LEU A 424 -34.36 -11.84 -22.60
CA LEU A 424 -35.75 -11.70 -22.19
C LEU A 424 -36.69 -11.55 -23.39
N ALA A 425 -36.28 -10.82 -24.44
CA ALA A 425 -37.02 -10.72 -25.70
C ALA A 425 -37.21 -12.11 -26.36
N LYS A 426 -36.16 -12.93 -26.41
CA LYS A 426 -36.24 -14.31 -26.93
C LYS A 426 -37.19 -15.21 -26.14
N LYS A 427 -37.31 -14.94 -24.82
CA LYS A 427 -38.27 -15.66 -23.96
C LYS A 427 -39.68 -15.10 -24.01
N GLY A 428 -39.93 -14.08 -24.85
CA GLY A 428 -41.26 -13.52 -25.08
C GLY A 428 -41.73 -12.48 -24.03
N TYR A 429 -40.81 -11.95 -23.19
CA TYR A 429 -41.18 -10.91 -22.25
C TYR A 429 -41.30 -9.54 -22.91
N GLY A 430 -42.50 -8.96 -22.94
CA GLY A 430 -42.79 -7.67 -23.62
C GLY A 430 -42.02 -6.47 -23.09
N PHE A 431 -41.64 -6.47 -21.82
CA PHE A 431 -40.83 -5.39 -21.23
C PHE A 431 -39.35 -5.38 -21.71
N ALA A 432 -38.91 -6.41 -22.44
CA ALA A 432 -37.54 -6.47 -22.96
C ALA A 432 -37.23 -5.34 -23.94
N GLU A 433 -38.22 -4.85 -24.69
CA GLU A 433 -38.07 -3.70 -25.60
C GLU A 433 -37.76 -2.41 -24.82
N ILE A 434 -38.41 -2.23 -23.66
CA ILE A 434 -38.15 -1.09 -22.77
C ILE A 434 -36.73 -1.15 -22.22
N LEU A 435 -36.27 -2.36 -21.86
CA LEU A 435 -34.91 -2.54 -21.33
C LEU A 435 -33.82 -2.26 -22.38
N SER A 436 -34.09 -2.41 -23.67
CA SER A 436 -33.12 -2.17 -24.76
C SER A 436 -32.92 -0.69 -25.11
N THR A 437 -33.53 0.24 -24.36
CA THR A 437 -33.48 1.67 -24.63
C THR A 437 -32.32 2.38 -23.90
N TRP A 438 -31.90 3.53 -24.46
CA TRP A 438 -30.94 4.43 -23.78
C TRP A 438 -31.49 4.98 -22.47
N THR A 439 -32.81 5.14 -22.35
CA THR A 439 -33.47 5.54 -21.10
C THR A 439 -33.23 4.48 -20.03
N ALA A 440 -33.38 3.21 -20.34
CA ALA A 440 -33.10 2.11 -19.42
C ALA A 440 -31.61 2.04 -19.03
N PHE A 441 -30.71 2.30 -19.99
CA PHE A 441 -29.27 2.38 -19.73
C PHE A 441 -28.97 3.44 -18.66
N TRP A 442 -29.40 4.68 -18.89
CA TRP A 442 -29.11 5.78 -17.97
C TRP A 442 -29.84 5.64 -16.62
N THR A 443 -31.03 5.03 -16.62
CA THR A 443 -31.74 4.71 -15.38
C THR A 443 -30.99 3.69 -14.57
N PHE A 444 -30.55 2.58 -15.17
CA PHE A 444 -29.75 1.56 -14.48
C PHE A 444 -28.44 2.15 -13.99
N PHE A 445 -27.72 2.90 -14.84
CA PHE A 445 -26.48 3.56 -14.48
C PHE A 445 -26.65 4.49 -13.26
N GLY A 446 -27.69 5.34 -13.30
CA GLY A 446 -27.98 6.27 -12.19
C GLY A 446 -28.31 5.55 -10.88
N LEU A 447 -29.13 4.49 -10.94
CA LEU A 447 -29.45 3.68 -9.76
C LEU A 447 -28.22 2.94 -9.22
N SER A 448 -27.39 2.40 -10.10
CA SER A 448 -26.13 1.75 -9.72
C SER A 448 -25.18 2.74 -9.05
N MET A 449 -25.01 3.94 -9.63
CA MET A 449 -24.19 5.00 -9.03
C MET A 449 -24.70 5.43 -7.66
N ALA A 450 -26.01 5.60 -7.51
CA ALA A 450 -26.62 5.90 -6.22
C ALA A 450 -26.36 4.81 -5.17
N GLY A 451 -26.43 3.54 -5.61
CA GLY A 451 -26.08 2.39 -4.77
C GLY A 451 -24.61 2.41 -4.32
N TRP A 452 -23.68 2.68 -5.24
CA TRP A 452 -22.25 2.82 -4.92
C TRP A 452 -21.97 3.97 -3.95
N ILE A 453 -22.56 5.14 -4.19
CA ILE A 453 -22.45 6.31 -3.28
C ILE A 453 -22.93 5.93 -1.87
N LEU A 454 -24.08 5.28 -1.76
CA LEU A 454 -24.62 4.87 -0.46
C LEU A 454 -23.70 3.88 0.26
N VAL A 455 -23.25 2.84 -0.44
CA VAL A 455 -22.37 1.81 0.13
C VAL A 455 -21.03 2.42 0.54
N ASP A 456 -20.42 3.27 -0.29
CA ASP A 456 -19.14 3.90 0.02
C ASP A 456 -19.26 4.90 1.18
N TRP A 457 -20.36 5.63 1.27
CA TRP A 457 -20.66 6.48 2.41
C TRP A 457 -20.79 5.67 3.71
N MET A 458 -21.51 4.55 3.68
CA MET A 458 -21.61 3.66 4.84
C MET A 458 -20.26 3.10 5.25
N VAL A 459 -19.45 2.63 4.29
CA VAL A 459 -18.09 2.12 4.56
C VAL A 459 -17.22 3.21 5.19
N TYR A 460 -17.26 4.42 4.66
CA TYR A 460 -16.54 5.57 5.22
C TYR A 460 -16.94 5.82 6.67
N ILE A 461 -18.25 5.88 6.97
CA ILE A 461 -18.75 6.09 8.34
C ILE A 461 -18.28 4.97 9.28
N MET A 462 -18.34 3.72 8.85
CA MET A 462 -17.94 2.57 9.67
C MET A 462 -16.45 2.60 10.01
N LEU A 463 -15.58 2.87 9.03
CA LEU A 463 -14.14 2.89 9.21
C LEU A 463 -13.65 4.07 10.06
N HIS A 464 -14.35 5.22 9.98
CA HIS A 464 -14.05 6.42 10.76
C HIS A 464 -14.89 6.52 12.05
N SER A 465 -15.55 5.44 12.46
CA SER A 465 -16.36 5.43 13.68
C SER A 465 -15.56 5.50 14.98
N GLY A 466 -14.26 5.12 14.93
CA GLY A 466 -13.40 5.00 16.11
C GLY A 466 -13.80 3.87 17.08
N GLN A 467 -14.80 3.04 16.73
CA GLN A 467 -15.28 1.98 17.64
C GLN A 467 -14.28 0.83 17.82
N THR A 468 -13.36 0.67 16.87
CA THR A 468 -12.31 -0.34 16.92
C THR A 468 -11.09 0.09 17.74
N VAL A 469 -11.10 1.30 18.28
CA VAL A 469 -9.97 1.87 19.04
C VAL A 469 -10.24 1.75 20.54
N GLU A 470 -9.27 1.23 21.25
CA GLU A 470 -9.23 1.27 22.72
C GLU A 470 -8.78 2.67 23.15
N LEU A 471 -9.75 3.47 23.60
CA LEU A 471 -9.53 4.89 23.93
C LEU A 471 -8.80 5.04 25.25
N ASP A 472 -7.80 5.90 25.26
CA ASP A 472 -7.09 6.40 26.44
C ASP A 472 -6.70 7.87 26.24
N ASP A 473 -5.98 8.46 27.21
CA ASP A 473 -5.56 9.85 27.14
C ASP A 473 -4.56 10.09 25.99
N ASP A 474 -3.76 9.07 25.66
CA ASP A 474 -2.75 9.10 24.60
C ASP A 474 -3.33 8.84 23.20
N THR A 475 -4.59 8.51 23.07
CA THR A 475 -5.22 8.25 21.77
C THR A 475 -5.36 9.57 21.01
N PRO A 476 -4.72 9.72 19.81
CA PRO A 476 -4.80 10.94 19.04
C PRO A 476 -6.21 11.18 18.51
N PHE A 477 -6.57 12.44 18.34
CA PHE A 477 -7.94 12.84 17.97
C PHE A 477 -8.39 12.25 16.61
N PHE A 478 -7.47 12.03 15.67
CA PHE A 478 -7.80 11.42 14.36
C PHE A 478 -8.24 9.94 14.47
N ALA A 479 -7.88 9.27 15.55
CA ALA A 479 -8.28 7.89 15.83
C ALA A 479 -9.47 7.80 16.79
N ARG A 480 -9.91 8.92 17.37
CA ARG A 480 -11.05 8.95 18.30
C ARG A 480 -12.39 8.92 17.55
N PRO A 481 -13.46 8.40 18.18
CA PRO A 481 -14.80 8.55 17.67
C PRO A 481 -15.14 10.02 17.43
N PRO A 482 -15.85 10.36 16.33
CA PRO A 482 -16.31 11.72 16.12
C PRO A 482 -17.24 12.15 17.26
N THR A 483 -16.94 13.31 17.84
CA THR A 483 -17.76 13.94 18.89
C THR A 483 -18.61 15.05 18.27
N ARG A 484 -19.54 15.65 19.05
CA ARG A 484 -20.33 16.78 18.59
C ARG A 484 -19.48 18.00 18.21
N SER A 485 -18.30 18.15 18.81
CA SER A 485 -17.35 19.24 18.54
C SER A 485 -16.37 18.93 17.41
N VAL A 486 -16.09 17.64 17.16
CA VAL A 486 -15.25 17.20 16.02
C VAL A 486 -16.17 16.57 14.99
N THR A 487 -16.65 17.36 14.08
CA THR A 487 -17.59 16.93 13.05
C THR A 487 -16.91 16.01 12.04
N ARG A 488 -17.56 14.88 11.74
CA ARG A 488 -17.24 14.14 10.52
C ARG A 488 -17.37 15.08 9.33
N ARG A 489 -16.63 14.78 8.28
CA ARG A 489 -16.78 15.54 7.01
C ARG A 489 -18.26 15.56 6.59
N PRO A 490 -18.84 16.73 6.28
CA PRO A 490 -20.21 16.83 5.76
C PRO A 490 -20.39 16.01 4.49
N PHE A 491 -21.54 15.38 4.32
CA PHE A 491 -21.82 14.50 3.18
C PHE A 491 -21.51 15.14 1.82
N LEU A 492 -21.86 16.39 1.61
CA LEU A 492 -21.61 17.08 0.33
C LEU A 492 -20.09 17.24 0.04
N HIS A 493 -19.29 17.54 1.06
CA HIS A 493 -17.84 17.62 0.91
C HIS A 493 -17.22 16.23 0.64
N TRP A 494 -17.74 15.21 1.31
CA TRP A 494 -17.38 13.82 1.04
C TRP A 494 -17.75 13.42 -0.39
N LEU A 495 -18.99 13.73 -0.83
CA LEU A 495 -19.49 13.41 -2.17
C LEU A 495 -18.65 14.09 -3.27
N ALA A 496 -18.29 15.37 -3.09
CA ALA A 496 -17.44 16.08 -4.03
C ALA A 496 -16.06 15.42 -4.17
N ALA A 497 -15.45 15.03 -3.05
CA ALA A 497 -14.17 14.32 -3.08
C ALA A 497 -14.31 12.89 -3.67
N TRP A 498 -15.43 12.19 -3.40
CA TRP A 498 -15.74 10.89 -3.97
C TRP A 498 -15.87 10.96 -5.49
N LEU A 499 -16.61 11.94 -6.01
CA LEU A 499 -16.72 12.19 -7.45
C LEU A 499 -15.37 12.52 -8.07
N GLY A 500 -14.56 13.37 -7.42
CA GLY A 500 -13.21 13.70 -7.88
C GLY A 500 -12.31 12.46 -7.96
N ARG A 501 -12.36 11.56 -6.96
CA ARG A 501 -11.63 10.30 -6.96
C ARG A 501 -12.09 9.38 -8.11
N GLU A 502 -13.40 9.19 -8.27
CA GLU A 502 -13.97 8.36 -9.35
C GLU A 502 -13.57 8.86 -10.74
N MET A 503 -13.64 10.18 -10.96
CA MET A 503 -13.26 10.80 -12.23
C MET A 503 -11.76 10.67 -12.52
N LEU A 504 -10.91 10.70 -11.51
CA LEU A 504 -9.46 10.56 -11.65
C LEU A 504 -8.99 9.11 -11.80
N ALA A 505 -9.78 8.12 -11.37
CA ALA A 505 -9.37 6.72 -11.35
C ALA A 505 -8.94 6.21 -12.73
N LEU A 506 -9.78 6.36 -13.76
CA LEU A 506 -9.47 5.92 -15.12
C LEU A 506 -8.30 6.70 -15.77
N PRO A 507 -8.24 8.04 -15.73
CA PRO A 507 -7.09 8.81 -16.21
C PRO A 507 -5.76 8.42 -15.52
N ILE A 508 -5.77 8.23 -14.21
CA ILE A 508 -4.59 7.77 -13.46
C ILE A 508 -4.14 6.40 -13.95
N TRP A 509 -5.09 5.47 -14.14
CA TRP A 509 -4.79 4.13 -14.62
C TRP A 509 -4.20 4.16 -16.04
N VAL A 510 -4.82 4.90 -16.97
CA VAL A 510 -4.31 5.06 -18.35
C VAL A 510 -2.89 5.61 -18.33
N TRP A 511 -2.65 6.67 -17.55
CA TRP A 511 -1.31 7.24 -17.41
C TRP A 511 -0.30 6.25 -16.81
N ALA A 512 -0.71 5.53 -15.77
CA ALA A 512 0.19 4.56 -15.12
C ALA A 512 0.53 3.39 -16.06
N PHE A 513 -0.47 2.87 -16.77
CA PHE A 513 -0.33 1.68 -17.59
C PHE A 513 0.44 1.95 -18.89
N TYR A 514 0.09 3.04 -19.59
CA TYR A 514 0.67 3.38 -20.90
C TYR A 514 1.74 4.48 -20.83
N GLY A 515 1.74 5.33 -19.81
CA GLY A 515 2.65 6.48 -19.66
C GLY A 515 4.08 6.13 -19.19
N GLY A 516 4.51 4.87 -19.37
CA GLY A 516 5.89 4.48 -19.12
C GLY A 516 6.12 3.58 -17.91
N VAL A 517 7.40 3.45 -17.55
CA VAL A 517 7.87 2.52 -16.50
C VAL A 517 8.77 3.20 -15.45
N THR A 518 8.86 4.52 -15.51
CA THR A 518 9.68 5.31 -14.57
C THR A 518 8.83 5.75 -13.37
N VAL A 519 9.40 5.62 -12.18
CA VAL A 519 8.77 6.06 -10.93
C VAL A 519 9.76 6.93 -10.14
N THR A 520 9.24 7.94 -9.44
CA THR A 520 10.00 8.71 -8.45
C THR A 520 9.58 8.26 -7.07
N TRP A 521 10.56 7.90 -6.23
CA TRP A 521 10.32 7.46 -4.87
C TRP A 521 11.47 7.88 -3.95
N ARG A 522 11.14 8.51 -2.83
CA ARG A 522 12.11 9.05 -1.87
C ARG A 522 13.19 9.92 -2.57
N ASP A 523 12.74 10.83 -3.44
CA ASP A 523 13.56 11.80 -4.21
C ASP A 523 14.53 11.16 -5.21
N ARG A 524 14.43 9.86 -5.45
CA ARG A 524 15.21 9.12 -6.45
C ARG A 524 14.33 8.66 -7.60
N ARG A 525 14.87 8.63 -8.79
CA ARG A 525 14.19 8.18 -10.01
C ARG A 525 14.58 6.74 -10.32
N PHE A 526 13.58 5.89 -10.55
CA PHE A 526 13.79 4.48 -10.86
C PHE A 526 13.08 4.08 -12.14
N ARG A 527 13.70 3.19 -12.90
CA ARG A 527 13.07 2.46 -14.00
C ARG A 527 12.69 1.07 -13.50
N VAL A 528 11.42 0.70 -13.65
CA VAL A 528 10.91 -0.63 -13.29
C VAL A 528 11.04 -1.55 -14.51
N GLY A 529 11.73 -2.68 -14.36
CA GLY A 529 11.89 -3.69 -15.40
C GLY A 529 10.72 -4.68 -15.44
N LEU A 530 10.61 -5.43 -16.54
CA LEU A 530 9.66 -6.55 -16.67
C LEU A 530 9.94 -7.68 -15.65
N ASP A 531 11.18 -7.76 -15.17
CA ASP A 531 11.64 -8.66 -14.11
C ASP A 531 11.26 -8.17 -12.70
N MET A 532 10.42 -7.13 -12.60
CA MET A 532 10.01 -6.44 -11.35
C MET A 532 11.16 -5.77 -10.60
N LYS A 533 12.39 -5.80 -11.14
CA LYS A 533 13.54 -5.14 -10.55
C LYS A 533 13.61 -3.68 -10.96
N VAL A 534 14.15 -2.88 -10.07
CA VAL A 534 14.32 -1.45 -10.30
C VAL A 534 15.78 -1.11 -10.52
N ARG A 535 16.00 -0.13 -11.40
CA ARG A 535 17.32 0.46 -11.66
C ARG A 535 17.22 1.94 -11.43
N GLU A 536 18.10 2.47 -10.60
CA GLU A 536 18.16 3.92 -10.35
C GLU A 536 18.65 4.66 -11.60
N ILE A 537 18.00 5.78 -11.90
CA ILE A 537 18.37 6.67 -12.99
C ILE A 537 19.16 7.82 -12.35
N VAL A 538 20.47 7.83 -12.57
CA VAL A 538 21.35 8.94 -12.16
C VAL A 538 21.35 9.97 -13.28
N ASP A 539 20.93 11.21 -13.00
CA ASP A 539 20.96 12.32 -13.97
C ASP A 539 22.42 12.69 -14.26
N GLY A 540 22.94 12.24 -15.38
CA GLY A 540 24.33 12.41 -15.83
C GLY A 540 24.66 11.43 -16.95
N GLY A 541 23.83 11.41 -17.99
CA GLY A 541 24.10 10.85 -19.32
C GLY A 541 25.02 9.64 -19.40
N ASN A 542 24.69 8.53 -18.76
CA ASN A 542 25.02 7.16 -19.19
C ASN A 542 24.34 6.18 -18.25
N MET A 543 23.67 5.17 -18.81
CA MET A 543 23.24 4.04 -18.01
C MET A 543 24.48 3.38 -17.40
N ALA A 544 24.75 3.63 -16.12
CA ALA A 544 25.71 2.84 -15.39
C ALA A 544 25.10 1.43 -15.24
N SER A 545 25.45 0.54 -16.15
CA SER A 545 25.39 -0.89 -15.93
C SER A 545 26.37 -1.18 -14.81
N THR A 546 25.88 -1.27 -13.58
CA THR A 546 26.66 -1.76 -12.44
C THR A 546 26.90 -3.25 -12.62
N ILE A 547 27.81 -3.61 -13.52
CA ILE A 547 28.56 -4.87 -13.51
C ILE A 547 29.94 -4.49 -13.01
N PRO A 548 30.32 -4.80 -11.77
CA PRO A 548 31.70 -4.67 -11.34
C PRO A 548 32.52 -5.74 -12.07
N GLY A 549 33.43 -5.32 -12.93
CA GLY A 549 34.44 -6.22 -13.48
C GLY A 549 34.57 -6.32 -14.99
N LEU A 550 34.58 -5.19 -15.72
CA LEU A 550 35.27 -5.10 -17.01
C LEU A 550 35.92 -3.73 -17.12
N SER A 551 37.11 -3.63 -16.60
CA SER A 551 38.04 -2.56 -16.95
C SER A 551 38.44 -2.81 -18.40
N SER A 552 37.96 -1.99 -19.33
CA SER A 552 38.54 -1.90 -20.67
C SER A 552 39.87 -1.18 -20.60
N SER A 553 40.94 -1.96 -20.48
CA SER A 553 42.26 -1.53 -20.93
C SER A 553 42.24 -1.44 -22.45
N ARG A 554 42.14 -0.22 -22.98
CA ARG A 554 42.65 0.09 -24.32
C ARG A 554 43.04 1.56 -24.39
N SER A 555 44.30 1.72 -24.17
CA SER A 555 45.33 2.35 -25.07
C SER A 555 45.15 3.82 -25.31
N SER A 556 45.94 4.55 -24.53
CA SER A 556 46.66 5.73 -24.95
C SER A 556 47.59 5.39 -26.12
N ALA A 557 47.39 5.95 -27.29
CA ALA A 557 48.46 6.27 -28.23
C ALA A 557 47.91 7.14 -29.37
N LEU A 558 48.68 8.17 -29.65
CA LEU A 558 48.69 9.05 -30.86
C LEU A 558 47.52 10.07 -30.91
N GLY A 559 47.76 11.34 -31.09
CA GLY A 559 48.95 12.09 -31.44
C GLY A 559 48.50 13.53 -31.61
N SER A 560 49.38 14.41 -31.26
CA SER A 560 49.36 15.86 -31.48
C SER A 560 49.11 16.23 -32.95
N SER A 561 48.32 17.27 -33.21
CA SER A 561 48.72 18.39 -34.10
C SER A 561 47.62 19.44 -34.23
N GLN A 562 47.98 20.62 -33.74
CA GLN A 562 47.94 21.91 -34.43
C GLN A 562 46.58 22.40 -34.99
N ASP A 563 46.05 23.39 -34.28
CA ASP A 563 46.10 24.83 -34.68
C ASP A 563 45.35 25.21 -35.98
N ARG A 564 44.46 26.14 -35.83
CA ARG A 564 44.21 27.38 -36.58
C ARG A 564 42.77 27.69 -36.99
N ASN A 565 42.32 28.72 -36.31
CA ASN A 565 41.78 29.96 -36.90
C ASN A 565 40.41 30.02 -37.61
N LYS A 566 39.72 31.02 -37.11
CA LYS A 566 38.85 32.05 -37.76
C LYS A 566 37.37 31.78 -37.73
N ALA A 567 36.67 32.48 -36.85
CA ALA A 567 36.14 33.85 -37.00
C ALA A 567 35.20 34.05 -38.21
N ARG A 568 34.01 34.50 -37.87
CA ARG A 568 33.08 35.41 -38.55
C ARG A 568 31.81 34.85 -39.13
N ARG A 569 30.73 35.43 -38.55
CA ARG A 569 29.56 36.05 -39.21
C ARG A 569 28.59 35.07 -39.88
N ASP A 570 27.31 35.10 -39.61
CA ASP A 570 26.36 36.20 -39.33
C ASP A 570 25.32 35.77 -38.29
#